data_f5189f25e92e0c58fcc328994aa64654
#
_entry.id   f5189f25e92e0c58fcc328994aa64654
#
_cell.length_a   1.000
_cell.length_b   1.000
_cell.length_c   1.000
_cell.angle_alpha   90.00
_cell.angle_beta   90.00
_cell.angle_gamma   90.00
#
_symmetry.space_group_name_H-M   'P 1'
#
loop_
_entity.id
_entity.type
_entity.pdbx_description
1 polymer ?
#
loop_
_entity_poly.entity_id
_entity_poly.type
_entity_poly.pdbx_seq_one_letter_code
_entity_poly.pdbx_strand_id
1 'polypeptide(L)'
;MNPGLPARPAAGTGAFGAIWFVYFAGIALFNPYAPLWFKELGFSTLLIGAVASLQSWTRIVAPYGWGWLADHGGRRVRLIRIAAAAALLAALGFLVVRGEWAVAACTALLFLANGAIVPLSEAALAARLTGAGGFDSRRYGRVRVWGSLGFVVSVVAAGALLQRLGIGLFPLLLGALYAALLVVVLRLPEGAPEAAAQAAPPAMLPVLRRPAVAWFFVSVALTVLAHTALYVFFSLLLDERGYAKSAVGALWAVSVVVEIVFFWFQGHALGRFDPHRWLCWAGLAAALRFAMTAGAEGHTALLIAAQLLHALSFAAHHAASIVLVSRHFPGALRTRGQALYSVLGYGVPGVLGGLAGGWIAEHHGLTTVFWVASVAGLGGAAAALQAQRNEFCVSRDASA
;
A
#
# COMPACT_ATOMS: atom_id res chain seq x y z
N MET A 1 18.00 -27.16 -38.54
CA MET A 1 17.88 -25.82 -37.95
C MET A 1 16.52 -25.27 -38.33
N ASN A 2 15.56 -25.29 -37.43
CA ASN A 2 14.20 -24.77 -37.66
C ASN A 2 14.17 -23.33 -37.15
N PRO A 3 13.86 -22.31 -37.95
CA PRO A 3 13.79 -20.93 -37.46
C PRO A 3 12.58 -20.81 -36.54
N GLY A 4 12.85 -20.35 -35.32
CA GLY A 4 11.89 -20.26 -34.23
C GLY A 4 10.63 -19.51 -34.62
N LEU A 5 9.50 -20.17 -34.44
CA LEU A 5 8.19 -19.56 -34.43
C LEU A 5 8.19 -18.41 -33.41
N PRO A 6 7.71 -17.21 -33.77
CA PRO A 6 7.57 -16.13 -32.83
C PRO A 6 6.68 -16.59 -31.66
N ALA A 7 7.17 -16.46 -30.43
CA ALA A 7 6.43 -16.81 -29.24
C ALA A 7 5.05 -16.17 -29.30
N ARG A 8 4.00 -16.99 -29.36
CA ARG A 8 2.60 -16.52 -29.32
C ARG A 8 2.47 -15.51 -28.16
N PRO A 9 1.88 -14.34 -28.39
CA PRO A 9 1.61 -13.41 -27.29
C PRO A 9 0.85 -14.19 -26.24
N ALA A 10 1.37 -14.24 -25.01
CA ALA A 10 0.70 -14.95 -23.92
C ALA A 10 -0.69 -14.31 -23.75
N ALA A 11 -1.68 -14.96 -24.35
CA ALA A 11 -3.08 -14.57 -24.25
C ALA A 11 -3.43 -14.46 -22.76
N GLY A 12 -3.89 -13.29 -22.30
CA GLY A 12 -4.39 -13.12 -20.95
C GLY A 12 -3.65 -12.13 -20.03
N THR A 13 -2.52 -11.52 -20.40
CA THR A 13 -1.88 -10.50 -19.53
C THR A 13 -2.71 -9.22 -19.42
N GLY A 14 -3.54 -8.89 -20.42
CA GLY A 14 -4.47 -7.76 -20.36
C GLY A 14 -5.49 -7.86 -19.23
N ALA A 15 -5.95 -9.07 -18.91
CA ALA A 15 -6.87 -9.29 -17.80
C ALA A 15 -6.25 -8.92 -16.44
N PHE A 16 -4.95 -9.21 -16.23
CA PHE A 16 -4.24 -8.80 -15.01
C PHE A 16 -4.07 -7.28 -14.92
N GLY A 17 -3.78 -6.61 -16.05
CA GLY A 17 -3.76 -5.15 -16.09
C GLY A 17 -5.12 -4.54 -15.73
N ALA A 18 -6.20 -5.10 -16.25
CA ALA A 18 -7.56 -4.67 -15.92
C ALA A 18 -7.91 -4.92 -14.44
N ILE A 19 -7.52 -6.06 -13.86
CA ILE A 19 -7.71 -6.33 -12.43
C ILE A 19 -6.99 -5.26 -11.59
N TRP A 20 -5.74 -4.97 -11.89
CA TRP A 20 -4.99 -3.98 -11.12
C TRP A 20 -5.52 -2.56 -11.31
N PHE A 21 -5.93 -2.21 -12.53
CA PHE A 21 -6.59 -0.93 -12.77
C PHE A 21 -7.83 -0.77 -11.88
N VAL A 22 -8.76 -1.73 -11.92
CA VAL A 22 -10.02 -1.61 -11.17
C VAL A 22 -9.81 -1.79 -9.67
N TYR A 23 -8.92 -2.68 -9.24
CA TYR A 23 -8.57 -2.83 -7.83
C TYR A 23 -8.03 -1.53 -7.22
N PHE A 24 -7.02 -0.93 -7.88
CA PHE A 24 -6.44 0.32 -7.39
C PHE A 24 -7.38 1.51 -7.58
N ALA A 25 -8.32 1.46 -8.54
CA ALA A 25 -9.42 2.42 -8.62
C ALA A 25 -10.32 2.35 -7.36
N GLY A 26 -10.63 1.15 -6.86
CA GLY A 26 -11.37 0.95 -5.61
C GLY A 26 -10.60 1.51 -4.40
N ILE A 27 -9.30 1.28 -4.31
CA ILE A 27 -8.43 1.84 -3.26
C ILE A 27 -8.37 3.37 -3.35
N ALA A 28 -8.28 3.93 -4.57
CA ALA A 28 -8.26 5.37 -4.83
C ALA A 28 -9.58 6.07 -4.52
N LEU A 29 -10.70 5.36 -4.57
CA LEU A 29 -11.98 5.86 -4.08
C LEU A 29 -12.04 5.75 -2.55
N PHE A 30 -11.63 4.60 -1.98
CA PHE A 30 -11.79 4.34 -0.55
C PHE A 30 -10.88 5.23 0.30
N ASN A 31 -9.56 5.21 0.10
CA ASN A 31 -8.63 5.88 1.00
C ASN A 31 -8.88 7.40 1.13
N PRO A 32 -9.05 8.17 0.04
CA PRO A 32 -9.30 9.60 0.15
C PRO A 32 -10.72 9.96 0.59
N TYR A 33 -11.72 9.17 0.23
CA TYR A 33 -13.12 9.62 0.37
C TYR A 33 -13.94 8.87 1.42
N ALA A 34 -13.55 7.65 1.83
CA ALA A 34 -14.23 6.95 2.92
C ALA A 34 -14.19 7.74 4.25
N PRO A 35 -13.05 8.35 4.67
CA PRO A 35 -13.03 9.18 5.87
C PRO A 35 -14.02 10.35 5.81
N LEU A 36 -14.20 10.97 4.63
CA LEU A 36 -15.16 12.05 4.42
C LEU A 36 -16.60 11.55 4.50
N TRP A 37 -16.86 10.36 3.96
CA TRP A 37 -18.18 9.73 4.07
C TRP A 37 -18.48 9.28 5.51
N PHE A 38 -17.50 8.77 6.25
CA PHE A 38 -17.66 8.46 7.68
C PHE A 38 -17.96 9.72 8.50
N LYS A 39 -17.30 10.84 8.19
CA LYS A 39 -17.60 12.17 8.79
C LYS A 39 -19.04 12.58 8.51
N GLU A 40 -19.54 12.39 7.29
CA GLU A 40 -20.94 12.70 6.91
C GLU A 40 -21.94 11.82 7.69
N LEU A 41 -21.56 10.58 8.06
CA LEU A 41 -22.36 9.71 8.93
C LEU A 41 -22.33 10.14 10.43
N GLY A 42 -21.57 11.18 10.77
CA GLY A 42 -21.43 11.66 12.14
C GLY A 42 -20.38 10.93 12.98
N PHE A 43 -19.49 10.15 12.36
CA PHE A 43 -18.43 9.45 13.09
C PHE A 43 -17.39 10.44 13.61
N SER A 44 -16.97 10.24 14.85
CA SER A 44 -15.87 11.00 15.45
C SER A 44 -14.54 10.70 14.75
N THR A 45 -13.55 11.58 14.87
CA THR A 45 -12.23 11.37 14.26
C THR A 45 -11.51 10.16 14.85
N LEU A 46 -11.74 9.85 16.11
CA LEU A 46 -11.25 8.62 16.75
C LEU A 46 -11.84 7.38 16.07
N LEU A 47 -13.16 7.37 15.87
CA LEU A 47 -13.84 6.24 15.23
C LEU A 47 -13.42 6.10 13.76
N ILE A 48 -13.28 7.20 13.02
CA ILE A 48 -12.77 7.21 11.64
C ILE A 48 -11.37 6.58 11.60
N GLY A 49 -10.48 6.98 12.50
CA GLY A 49 -9.14 6.41 12.64
C GLY A 49 -9.17 4.91 12.96
N ALA A 50 -10.06 4.48 13.87
CA ALA A 50 -10.24 3.09 14.23
C ALA A 50 -10.76 2.24 13.06
N VAL A 51 -11.79 2.71 12.34
CA VAL A 51 -12.34 2.01 11.16
C VAL A 51 -11.30 1.96 10.03
N ALA A 52 -10.58 3.04 9.77
CA ALA A 52 -9.51 3.06 8.77
C ALA A 52 -8.35 2.10 9.13
N SER A 53 -8.06 1.92 10.42
CA SER A 53 -7.03 0.99 10.89
C SER A 53 -7.32 -0.48 10.55
N LEU A 54 -8.58 -0.84 10.32
CA LEU A 54 -8.98 -2.19 9.91
C LEU A 54 -8.33 -2.60 8.58
N GLN A 55 -8.10 -1.66 7.66
CA GLN A 55 -7.32 -1.93 6.45
C GLN A 55 -5.90 -2.43 6.76
N SER A 56 -5.26 -1.84 7.75
CA SER A 56 -3.91 -2.24 8.18
C SER A 56 -3.92 -3.54 9.00
N TRP A 57 -4.94 -3.73 9.82
CA TRP A 57 -5.18 -4.95 10.58
C TRP A 57 -5.30 -6.17 9.64
N THR A 58 -6.05 -6.04 8.55
CA THR A 58 -6.17 -7.14 7.59
C THR A 58 -4.86 -7.49 6.88
N ARG A 59 -3.91 -6.57 6.74
CA ARG A 59 -2.55 -6.86 6.25
C ARG A 59 -1.74 -7.76 7.17
N ILE A 60 -2.08 -7.82 8.45
CA ILE A 60 -1.45 -8.73 9.42
C ILE A 60 -2.01 -10.15 9.26
N VAL A 61 -3.32 -10.29 9.05
CA VAL A 61 -4.03 -11.57 9.10
C VAL A 61 -4.24 -12.19 7.71
N ALA A 62 -4.66 -11.39 6.73
CA ALA A 62 -5.10 -11.87 5.42
C ALA A 62 -4.03 -12.65 4.63
N PRO A 63 -2.75 -12.24 4.57
CA PRO A 63 -1.75 -12.98 3.81
C PRO A 63 -1.55 -14.41 4.29
N TYR A 64 -1.64 -14.64 5.59
CA TYR A 64 -1.51 -15.99 6.16
C TYR A 64 -2.70 -16.87 5.82
N GLY A 65 -3.93 -16.36 5.99
CA GLY A 65 -5.14 -17.12 5.68
C GLY A 65 -5.26 -17.45 4.19
N TRP A 66 -5.13 -16.44 3.33
CA TRP A 66 -5.23 -16.63 1.88
C TRP A 66 -4.06 -17.42 1.29
N GLY A 67 -2.82 -17.23 1.81
CA GLY A 67 -1.66 -18.01 1.42
C GLY A 67 -1.84 -19.48 1.78
N TRP A 68 -2.28 -19.77 3.01
CA TRP A 68 -2.57 -21.16 3.42
C TRP A 68 -3.62 -21.83 2.54
N LEU A 69 -4.73 -21.12 2.24
CA LEU A 69 -5.77 -21.62 1.34
C LEU A 69 -5.23 -21.87 -0.08
N ALA A 70 -4.35 -21.00 -0.58
CA ALA A 70 -3.76 -21.14 -1.91
C ALA A 70 -2.80 -22.35 -1.98
N ASP A 71 -1.99 -22.56 -0.94
CA ASP A 71 -1.01 -23.65 -0.88
C ASP A 71 -1.69 -25.02 -0.75
N HIS A 72 -2.83 -25.11 -0.05
CA HIS A 72 -3.57 -26.38 0.12
C HIS A 72 -4.57 -26.64 -1.00
N GLY A 73 -5.13 -25.58 -1.61
CA GLY A 73 -6.16 -25.72 -2.63
C GLY A 73 -5.68 -25.71 -4.07
N GLY A 74 -4.45 -25.26 -4.35
CA GLY A 74 -3.80 -25.21 -5.67
C GLY A 74 -4.55 -24.37 -6.75
N ARG A 75 -5.66 -23.73 -6.40
CA ARG A 75 -6.57 -23.04 -7.35
C ARG A 75 -6.59 -21.54 -7.12
N ARG A 76 -5.48 -20.85 -7.36
CA ARG A 76 -5.34 -19.39 -7.10
C ARG A 76 -6.43 -18.55 -7.75
N VAL A 77 -6.78 -18.82 -9.02
CA VAL A 77 -7.80 -18.04 -9.74
C VAL A 77 -9.18 -18.20 -9.09
N ARG A 78 -9.52 -19.40 -8.60
CA ARG A 78 -10.77 -19.60 -7.86
C ARG A 78 -10.81 -18.77 -6.57
N LEU A 79 -9.69 -18.71 -5.84
CA LEU A 79 -9.60 -17.89 -4.63
C LEU A 79 -9.72 -16.39 -4.93
N ILE A 80 -9.12 -15.91 -6.02
CA ILE A 80 -9.28 -14.52 -6.46
C ILE A 80 -10.76 -14.23 -6.78
N ARG A 81 -11.48 -15.14 -7.42
CA ARG A 81 -12.93 -14.99 -7.72
C ARG A 81 -13.77 -14.95 -6.45
N ILE A 82 -13.49 -15.84 -5.48
CA ILE A 82 -14.19 -15.85 -4.17
C ILE A 82 -13.90 -14.54 -3.43
N ALA A 83 -12.64 -14.09 -3.39
CA ALA A 83 -12.26 -12.85 -2.75
C ALA A 83 -12.93 -11.62 -3.41
N ALA A 84 -12.97 -11.56 -4.75
CA ALA A 84 -13.64 -10.48 -5.46
C ALA A 84 -15.16 -10.45 -5.22
N ALA A 85 -15.80 -11.63 -5.14
CA ALA A 85 -17.22 -11.74 -4.80
C ALA A 85 -17.49 -11.29 -3.35
N ALA A 86 -16.65 -11.73 -2.40
CA ALA A 86 -16.76 -11.31 -0.99
C ALA A 86 -16.52 -9.79 -0.85
N ALA A 87 -15.56 -9.23 -1.58
CA ALA A 87 -15.30 -7.79 -1.58
C ALA A 87 -16.47 -7.00 -2.16
N LEU A 88 -17.13 -7.50 -3.23
CA LEU A 88 -18.34 -6.90 -3.76
C LEU A 88 -19.49 -6.93 -2.75
N LEU A 89 -19.72 -8.06 -2.08
CA LEU A 89 -20.78 -8.16 -1.06
C LEU A 89 -20.53 -7.16 0.08
N ALA A 90 -19.29 -7.05 0.56
CA ALA A 90 -18.92 -6.07 1.56
C ALA A 90 -19.12 -4.62 1.05
N ALA A 91 -18.74 -4.33 -0.20
CA ALA A 91 -18.94 -3.02 -0.82
C ALA A 91 -20.43 -2.66 -0.98
N LEU A 92 -21.28 -3.61 -1.35
CA LEU A 92 -22.74 -3.43 -1.42
C LEU A 92 -23.35 -3.20 -0.03
N GLY A 93 -22.76 -3.77 1.03
CA GLY A 93 -23.16 -3.50 2.41
C GLY A 93 -23.15 -2.00 2.75
N PHE A 94 -22.18 -1.22 2.24
CA PHE A 94 -22.14 0.24 2.46
C PHE A 94 -23.36 0.99 1.89
N LEU A 95 -24.13 0.41 0.96
CA LEU A 95 -25.36 1.03 0.46
C LEU A 95 -26.47 1.08 1.50
N VAL A 96 -26.49 0.10 2.41
CA VAL A 96 -27.60 -0.09 3.37
C VAL A 96 -27.22 0.20 4.82
N VAL A 97 -25.94 0.02 5.18
CA VAL A 97 -25.49 0.24 6.58
C VAL A 97 -25.13 1.70 6.84
N ARG A 98 -25.43 2.17 8.06
CA ARG A 98 -25.09 3.53 8.54
C ARG A 98 -24.51 3.51 9.95
N GLY A 99 -24.80 2.48 10.74
CA GLY A 99 -24.30 2.35 12.11
C GLY A 99 -22.82 1.99 12.16
N GLU A 100 -22.13 2.46 13.18
CA GLU A 100 -20.68 2.37 13.38
C GLU A 100 -20.14 0.94 13.25
N TRP A 101 -20.72 -0.02 13.99
CA TRP A 101 -20.31 -1.42 13.98
C TRP A 101 -20.53 -2.10 12.63
N ALA A 102 -21.62 -1.78 11.96
CA ALA A 102 -21.92 -2.34 10.66
C ALA A 102 -20.99 -1.81 9.57
N VAL A 103 -20.66 -0.52 9.60
CA VAL A 103 -19.66 0.10 8.71
C VAL A 103 -18.27 -0.48 8.99
N ALA A 104 -17.90 -0.64 10.25
CA ALA A 104 -16.65 -1.28 10.65
C ALA A 104 -16.57 -2.74 10.15
N ALA A 105 -17.64 -3.51 10.30
CA ALA A 105 -17.72 -4.89 9.79
C ALA A 105 -17.59 -4.95 8.27
N CYS A 106 -18.30 -4.09 7.52
CA CYS A 106 -18.17 -3.99 6.07
C CYS A 106 -16.73 -3.62 5.66
N THR A 107 -16.09 -2.68 6.38
CA THR A 107 -14.70 -2.29 6.12
C THR A 107 -13.74 -3.45 6.36
N ALA A 108 -13.87 -4.15 7.48
CA ALA A 108 -13.05 -5.31 7.81
C ALA A 108 -13.19 -6.43 6.76
N LEU A 109 -14.42 -6.78 6.39
CA LEU A 109 -14.70 -7.80 5.38
C LEU A 109 -14.16 -7.41 4.00
N LEU A 110 -14.34 -6.13 3.60
CA LEU A 110 -13.82 -5.60 2.34
C LEU A 110 -12.30 -5.77 2.25
N PHE A 111 -11.56 -5.36 3.28
CA PHE A 111 -10.09 -5.44 3.24
C PHE A 111 -9.56 -6.84 3.54
N LEU A 112 -10.27 -7.67 4.28
CA LEU A 112 -9.93 -9.09 4.43
C LEU A 112 -10.01 -9.79 3.06
N ALA A 113 -11.06 -9.54 2.29
CA ALA A 113 -11.20 -10.06 0.94
C ALA A 113 -10.14 -9.45 -0.02
N ASN A 114 -9.94 -8.13 0.02
CA ASN A 114 -8.92 -7.44 -0.78
C ASN A 114 -7.51 -7.99 -0.55
N GLY A 115 -7.21 -8.47 0.64
CA GLY A 115 -5.91 -9.05 1.00
C GLY A 115 -5.48 -10.25 0.15
N ALA A 116 -6.41 -10.92 -0.54
CA ALA A 116 -6.12 -12.01 -1.47
C ALA A 116 -5.78 -11.54 -2.90
N ILE A 117 -6.43 -10.46 -3.36
CA ILE A 117 -6.54 -10.15 -4.79
C ILE A 117 -5.18 -9.82 -5.40
N VAL A 118 -4.41 -8.89 -4.82
CA VAL A 118 -3.11 -8.51 -5.37
C VAL A 118 -2.08 -9.64 -5.24
N PRO A 119 -1.82 -10.23 -4.05
CA PRO A 119 -0.79 -11.26 -3.92
C PRO A 119 -1.05 -12.48 -4.81
N LEU A 120 -2.28 -12.97 -4.88
CA LEU A 120 -2.61 -14.12 -5.70
C LEU A 120 -2.56 -13.80 -7.20
N SER A 121 -2.98 -12.59 -7.61
CA SER A 121 -2.89 -12.17 -9.01
C SER A 121 -1.43 -11.92 -9.45
N GLU A 122 -0.58 -11.39 -8.57
CA GLU A 122 0.86 -11.23 -8.82
C GLU A 122 1.54 -12.59 -8.99
N ALA A 123 1.26 -13.54 -8.10
CA ALA A 123 1.78 -14.89 -8.20
C ALA A 123 1.32 -15.59 -9.50
N ALA A 124 0.03 -15.48 -9.84
CA ALA A 124 -0.52 -16.05 -11.08
C ALA A 124 0.05 -15.38 -12.35
N LEU A 125 0.32 -14.07 -12.32
CA LEU A 125 0.97 -13.37 -13.42
C LEU A 125 2.45 -13.78 -13.52
N ALA A 126 3.17 -13.83 -12.40
CA ALA A 126 4.58 -14.21 -12.37
C ALA A 126 4.80 -15.61 -12.95
N ALA A 127 3.96 -16.59 -12.57
CA ALA A 127 4.01 -17.94 -13.13
C ALA A 127 3.84 -17.95 -14.66
N ARG A 128 3.02 -17.07 -15.23
CA ARG A 128 2.81 -16.95 -16.69
C ARG A 128 3.93 -16.22 -17.41
N LEU A 129 4.65 -15.34 -16.71
CA LEU A 129 5.75 -14.57 -17.28
C LEU A 129 7.11 -15.23 -17.07
N THR A 130 7.15 -16.37 -16.39
CA THR A 130 8.35 -17.19 -16.22
C THR A 130 8.34 -18.29 -17.29
N GLY A 131 9.33 -18.28 -18.18
CA GLY A 131 9.53 -19.28 -19.24
C GLY A 131 10.97 -19.81 -19.24
N ALA A 132 11.36 -20.52 -20.30
CA ALA A 132 12.71 -21.08 -20.45
C ALA A 132 13.83 -20.02 -20.37
N GLY A 133 13.53 -18.76 -20.73
CA GLY A 133 14.45 -17.62 -20.63
C GLY A 133 14.42 -16.86 -19.30
N GLY A 134 13.70 -17.38 -18.28
CA GLY A 134 13.53 -16.72 -16.98
C GLY A 134 12.28 -15.83 -16.90
N PHE A 135 12.26 -14.94 -15.92
CA PHE A 135 11.14 -14.04 -15.63
C PHE A 135 11.18 -12.75 -16.49
N ASP A 136 10.10 -12.47 -17.24
CA ASP A 136 9.96 -11.25 -18.06
C ASP A 136 9.56 -10.03 -17.20
N SER A 137 10.56 -9.39 -16.62
CA SER A 137 10.39 -8.20 -15.77
C SER A 137 9.83 -6.98 -16.53
N ARG A 138 10.16 -6.83 -17.82
CA ARG A 138 9.64 -5.73 -18.67
C ARG A 138 8.14 -5.85 -18.85
N ARG A 139 7.67 -7.05 -19.14
CA ARG A 139 6.25 -7.32 -19.36
C ARG A 139 5.46 -7.20 -18.05
N TYR A 140 6.03 -7.69 -16.95
CA TYR A 140 5.47 -7.49 -15.61
C TYR A 140 5.30 -6.01 -15.29
N GLY A 141 6.34 -5.18 -15.49
CA GLY A 141 6.28 -3.73 -15.26
C GLY A 141 5.17 -3.04 -16.07
N ARG A 142 5.03 -3.39 -17.36
CA ARG A 142 3.96 -2.85 -18.22
C ARG A 142 2.55 -3.20 -17.73
N VAL A 143 2.37 -4.38 -17.16
CA VAL A 143 1.08 -4.76 -16.58
C VAL A 143 0.86 -4.04 -15.24
N ARG A 144 1.91 -3.89 -14.43
CA ARG A 144 1.84 -3.26 -13.09
C ARG A 144 1.47 -1.77 -13.14
N VAL A 145 1.89 -1.05 -14.18
CA VAL A 145 1.57 0.38 -14.40
C VAL A 145 0.06 0.64 -14.44
N TRP A 146 -0.76 -0.31 -14.93
CA TRP A 146 -2.22 -0.16 -14.96
C TRP A 146 -2.82 0.09 -13.58
N GLY A 147 -2.20 -0.44 -12.51
CA GLY A 147 -2.65 -0.16 -11.14
C GLY A 147 -2.51 1.32 -10.76
N SER A 148 -1.35 1.91 -11.04
CA SER A 148 -1.12 3.34 -10.78
C SER A 148 -2.02 4.23 -11.63
N LEU A 149 -2.24 3.86 -12.90
CA LEU A 149 -3.16 4.57 -13.79
C LEU A 149 -4.60 4.49 -13.26
N GLY A 150 -5.04 3.31 -12.81
CA GLY A 150 -6.36 3.11 -12.19
C GLY A 150 -6.56 3.99 -10.95
N PHE A 151 -5.52 4.10 -10.12
CA PHE A 151 -5.56 5.00 -8.96
C PHE A 151 -5.73 6.46 -9.37
N VAL A 152 -4.85 6.99 -10.25
CA VAL A 152 -4.86 8.40 -10.66
C VAL A 152 -6.18 8.78 -11.33
N VAL A 153 -6.64 7.98 -12.28
CA VAL A 153 -7.90 8.23 -12.99
C VAL A 153 -9.08 8.22 -12.01
N SER A 154 -9.14 7.21 -11.13
CA SER A 154 -10.26 7.08 -10.21
C SER A 154 -10.28 8.16 -9.15
N VAL A 155 -9.15 8.52 -8.55
CA VAL A 155 -9.13 9.56 -7.49
C VAL A 155 -9.56 10.92 -8.01
N VAL A 156 -9.16 11.28 -9.25
CA VAL A 156 -9.56 12.55 -9.87
C VAL A 156 -11.04 12.50 -10.28
N ALA A 157 -11.47 11.43 -10.96
CA ALA A 157 -12.86 11.27 -11.40
C ALA A 157 -13.83 11.22 -10.21
N ALA A 158 -13.48 10.44 -9.17
CA ALA A 158 -14.28 10.38 -7.94
C ALA A 158 -14.38 11.75 -7.26
N GLY A 159 -13.27 12.49 -7.16
CA GLY A 159 -13.27 13.84 -6.60
C GLY A 159 -14.22 14.79 -7.33
N ALA A 160 -14.20 14.77 -8.66
CA ALA A 160 -15.10 15.59 -9.48
C ALA A 160 -16.57 15.17 -9.34
N LEU A 161 -16.84 13.85 -9.32
CA LEU A 161 -18.21 13.33 -9.16
C LEU A 161 -18.77 13.63 -7.75
N LEU A 162 -17.98 13.34 -6.70
CA LEU A 162 -18.39 13.55 -5.33
C LEU A 162 -18.51 15.06 -4.98
N GLN A 163 -17.78 15.93 -5.68
CA GLN A 163 -17.95 17.36 -5.56
C GLN A 163 -19.30 17.85 -6.12
N ARG A 164 -19.74 17.26 -7.25
CA ARG A 164 -20.98 17.68 -7.93
C ARG A 164 -22.24 17.03 -7.36
N LEU A 165 -22.14 15.74 -6.98
CA LEU A 165 -23.27 14.90 -6.63
C LEU A 165 -23.36 14.59 -5.11
N GLY A 166 -22.39 15.07 -4.34
CA GLY A 166 -22.34 14.87 -2.90
C GLY A 166 -21.61 13.58 -2.50
N ILE A 167 -21.08 13.56 -1.25
CA ILE A 167 -20.32 12.41 -0.71
C ILE A 167 -21.20 11.17 -0.49
N GLY A 168 -22.53 11.35 -0.39
CA GLY A 168 -23.49 10.24 -0.30
C GLY A 168 -23.45 9.26 -1.50
N LEU A 169 -22.85 9.67 -2.64
CA LEU A 169 -22.63 8.81 -3.79
C LEU A 169 -21.49 7.77 -3.57
N PHE A 170 -20.64 7.96 -2.55
CA PHE A 170 -19.47 7.10 -2.28
C PHE A 170 -19.80 5.60 -2.26
N PRO A 171 -20.85 5.10 -1.53
CA PRO A 171 -21.16 3.67 -1.49
C PRO A 171 -21.54 3.10 -2.85
N LEU A 172 -22.26 3.86 -3.68
CA LEU A 172 -22.65 3.44 -5.02
C LEU A 172 -21.45 3.30 -5.95
N LEU A 173 -20.54 4.29 -5.93
CA LEU A 173 -19.30 4.23 -6.71
C LEU A 173 -18.42 3.06 -6.26
N LEU A 174 -18.34 2.80 -4.95
CA LEU A 174 -17.59 1.68 -4.40
C LEU A 174 -18.17 0.35 -4.88
N GLY A 175 -19.48 0.16 -4.78
CA GLY A 175 -20.17 -1.03 -5.28
C GLY A 175 -19.95 -1.24 -6.78
N ALA A 176 -20.06 -0.17 -7.59
CA ALA A 176 -19.81 -0.23 -9.03
C ALA A 176 -18.37 -0.66 -9.38
N LEU A 177 -17.37 -0.15 -8.68
CA LEU A 177 -15.96 -0.54 -8.88
C LEU A 177 -15.71 -2.00 -8.50
N TYR A 178 -16.28 -2.47 -7.38
CA TYR A 178 -16.12 -3.88 -7.01
C TYR A 178 -16.93 -4.84 -7.88
N ALA A 179 -18.08 -4.40 -8.44
CA ALA A 179 -18.79 -5.14 -9.47
C ALA A 179 -17.95 -5.27 -10.76
N ALA A 180 -17.33 -4.16 -11.19
CA ALA A 180 -16.41 -4.18 -12.32
C ALA A 180 -15.19 -5.09 -12.05
N LEU A 181 -14.64 -5.07 -10.82
CA LEU A 181 -13.57 -5.94 -10.42
C LEU A 181 -13.95 -7.42 -10.53
N LEU A 182 -15.12 -7.79 -10.03
CA LEU A 182 -15.63 -9.17 -10.15
C LEU A 182 -15.77 -9.59 -11.61
N VAL A 183 -16.36 -8.74 -12.47
CA VAL A 183 -16.50 -9.02 -13.91
C VAL A 183 -15.15 -9.27 -14.57
N VAL A 184 -14.14 -8.46 -14.26
CA VAL A 184 -12.79 -8.64 -14.82
C VAL A 184 -12.13 -9.91 -14.29
N VAL A 185 -12.27 -10.20 -12.99
CA VAL A 185 -11.71 -11.41 -12.35
C VAL A 185 -12.34 -12.68 -12.91
N LEU A 186 -13.64 -12.68 -13.22
CA LEU A 186 -14.31 -13.83 -13.82
C LEU A 186 -13.78 -14.19 -15.22
N ARG A 187 -13.15 -13.22 -15.91
CA ARG A 187 -12.51 -13.43 -17.23
C ARG A 187 -11.09 -14.00 -17.12
N LEU A 188 -10.53 -14.16 -15.90
CA LEU A 188 -9.23 -14.81 -15.74
C LEU A 188 -9.33 -16.29 -16.14
N PRO A 189 -8.44 -16.77 -17.05
CA PRO A 189 -8.38 -18.19 -17.33
C PRO A 189 -7.80 -18.95 -16.13
N GLU A 190 -8.34 -20.12 -15.83
CA GLU A 190 -7.80 -20.98 -14.78
C GLU A 190 -6.36 -21.41 -15.16
N GLY A 191 -5.47 -21.37 -14.19
CA GLY A 191 -4.10 -21.90 -14.32
C GLY A 191 -4.05 -23.36 -13.92
N ALA A 192 -2.97 -24.06 -14.30
CA ALA A 192 -2.69 -25.37 -13.76
C ALA A 192 -2.47 -25.29 -12.24
N PRO A 193 -2.85 -26.33 -11.48
CA PRO A 193 -2.53 -26.39 -10.05
C PRO A 193 -1.01 -26.31 -9.86
N GLU A 194 -0.55 -25.43 -8.97
CA GLU A 194 0.86 -25.39 -8.61
C GLU A 194 1.15 -26.35 -7.47
N ALA A 195 2.28 -27.04 -7.57
CA ALA A 195 2.75 -27.92 -6.49
C ALA A 195 3.10 -27.11 -5.24
N ALA A 196 2.67 -27.57 -4.08
CA ALA A 196 3.00 -26.95 -2.80
C ALA A 196 4.52 -26.98 -2.55
N ALA A 197 5.07 -25.89 -2.04
CA ALA A 197 6.47 -25.83 -1.63
C ALA A 197 6.72 -26.75 -0.42
N GLN A 198 7.61 -27.72 -0.56
CA GLN A 198 7.80 -28.81 0.41
C GLN A 198 8.93 -28.60 1.43
N ALA A 199 9.69 -27.53 1.40
CA ALA A 199 10.82 -27.35 2.31
C ALA A 199 10.43 -26.57 3.57
N ALA A 200 10.71 -27.12 4.75
CA ALA A 200 10.63 -26.41 6.01
C ALA A 200 11.63 -25.23 5.99
N PRO A 201 11.17 -23.99 6.15
CA PRO A 201 12.06 -22.85 6.05
C PRO A 201 12.95 -22.71 7.29
N PRO A 202 14.19 -22.17 7.14
CA PRO A 202 15.10 -21.98 8.25
C PRO A 202 14.55 -20.98 9.30
N ALA A 203 15.14 -21.03 10.52
CA ALA A 203 14.72 -20.18 11.62
C ALA A 203 14.98 -18.69 11.35
N MET A 204 14.00 -17.84 11.63
CA MET A 204 14.12 -16.37 11.44
C MET A 204 14.69 -15.63 12.65
N LEU A 205 14.53 -16.18 13.84
CA LEU A 205 14.87 -15.52 15.10
C LEU A 205 16.33 -15.02 15.18
N PRO A 206 17.34 -15.79 14.70
CA PRO A 206 18.73 -15.29 14.69
C PRO A 206 18.94 -14.04 13.83
N VAL A 207 18.20 -13.91 12.72
CA VAL A 207 18.28 -12.72 11.86
C VAL A 207 17.63 -11.52 12.55
N LEU A 208 16.47 -11.71 13.18
CA LEU A 208 15.73 -10.66 13.88
C LEU A 208 16.47 -10.11 15.11
N ARG A 209 17.31 -10.92 15.73
CA ARG A 209 18.13 -10.50 16.89
C ARG A 209 19.34 -9.62 16.49
N ARG A 210 19.65 -9.49 15.19
CA ARG A 210 20.71 -8.59 14.72
C ARG A 210 20.29 -7.12 14.94
N PRO A 211 21.07 -6.30 15.63
CA PRO A 211 20.69 -4.90 15.91
C PRO A 211 20.40 -4.09 14.64
N ALA A 212 21.16 -4.31 13.55
CA ALA A 212 20.94 -3.66 12.27
C ALA A 212 19.54 -3.95 11.71
N VAL A 213 19.08 -5.20 11.82
CA VAL A 213 17.74 -5.63 11.35
C VAL A 213 16.65 -5.05 12.23
N ALA A 214 16.83 -5.05 13.55
CA ALA A 214 15.86 -4.46 14.48
C ALA A 214 15.68 -2.95 14.20
N TRP A 215 16.77 -2.19 14.07
CA TRP A 215 16.71 -0.76 13.77
C TRP A 215 16.18 -0.47 12.36
N PHE A 216 16.42 -1.35 11.39
CA PHE A 216 15.80 -1.27 10.07
C PHE A 216 14.28 -1.34 10.19
N PHE A 217 13.71 -2.31 10.94
CA PHE A 217 12.26 -2.41 11.13
C PHE A 217 11.69 -1.24 11.92
N VAL A 218 12.42 -0.70 12.90
CA VAL A 218 12.02 0.53 13.62
C VAL A 218 11.95 1.71 12.66
N SER A 219 12.95 1.88 11.77
CA SER A 219 12.94 2.94 10.76
C SER A 219 11.74 2.84 9.83
N VAL A 220 11.49 1.63 9.31
CA VAL A 220 10.34 1.38 8.43
C VAL A 220 9.03 1.67 9.16
N ALA A 221 8.88 1.15 10.39
CA ALA A 221 7.65 1.32 11.16
C ALA A 221 7.34 2.79 11.45
N LEU A 222 8.33 3.58 11.87
CA LEU A 222 8.14 5.01 12.16
C LEU A 222 7.85 5.83 10.90
N THR A 223 8.50 5.52 9.78
CA THR A 223 8.23 6.21 8.51
C THR A 223 6.83 5.88 7.99
N VAL A 224 6.37 4.62 8.11
CA VAL A 224 5.01 4.23 7.70
C VAL A 224 3.97 4.77 8.69
N LEU A 225 4.28 4.82 9.99
CA LEU A 225 3.44 5.48 10.99
C LEU A 225 3.17 6.94 10.60
N ALA A 226 4.22 7.67 10.19
CA ALA A 226 4.08 9.03 9.67
C ALA A 226 3.14 9.09 8.44
N HIS A 227 3.25 8.13 7.51
CA HIS A 227 2.39 8.07 6.32
C HIS A 227 0.93 7.72 6.64
N THR A 228 0.62 7.11 7.79
CA THR A 228 -0.77 6.87 8.21
C THR A 228 -1.54 8.19 8.35
N ALA A 229 -0.87 9.27 8.76
CA ALA A 229 -1.48 10.62 8.78
C ALA A 229 -2.02 11.01 7.40
N LEU A 230 -1.27 10.74 6.32
CA LEU A 230 -1.73 10.98 4.96
C LEU A 230 -2.93 10.09 4.61
N TYR A 231 -2.81 8.77 4.83
CA TYR A 231 -3.80 7.81 4.33
C TYR A 231 -5.17 7.94 5.01
N VAL A 232 -5.21 8.39 6.27
CA VAL A 232 -6.45 8.45 7.06
C VAL A 232 -6.94 9.90 7.21
N PHE A 233 -6.05 10.83 7.53
CA PHE A 233 -6.45 12.16 8.00
C PHE A 233 -6.24 13.30 7.00
N PHE A 234 -5.53 13.08 5.88
CA PHE A 234 -5.25 14.16 4.93
C PHE A 234 -6.50 14.72 4.27
N SER A 235 -7.40 13.87 3.82
CA SER A 235 -8.66 14.33 3.22
C SER A 235 -9.55 15.03 4.23
N LEU A 236 -9.56 14.60 5.50
CA LEU A 236 -10.29 15.25 6.59
C LEU A 236 -9.71 16.65 6.87
N LEU A 237 -8.37 16.79 6.90
CA LEU A 237 -7.71 18.06 7.07
C LEU A 237 -8.02 19.04 5.92
N LEU A 238 -8.03 18.54 4.69
CA LEU A 238 -8.38 19.36 3.53
C LEU A 238 -9.84 19.80 3.56
N ASP A 239 -10.75 18.90 3.95
CA ASP A 239 -12.18 19.21 4.09
C ASP A 239 -12.43 20.23 5.21
N GLU A 240 -11.74 20.11 6.36
CA GLU A 240 -11.79 21.09 7.46
C GLU A 240 -11.30 22.48 7.01
N ARG A 241 -10.30 22.51 6.11
CA ARG A 241 -9.76 23.74 5.51
C ARG A 241 -10.57 24.26 4.32
N GLY A 242 -11.73 23.68 4.03
CA GLY A 242 -12.64 24.11 2.98
C GLY A 242 -12.24 23.73 1.54
N TYR A 243 -11.30 22.81 1.35
CA TYR A 243 -10.94 22.34 0.02
C TYR A 243 -12.06 21.51 -0.61
N ALA A 244 -12.35 21.79 -1.87
CA ALA A 244 -13.28 20.98 -2.67
C ALA A 244 -12.80 19.52 -2.80
N LYS A 245 -13.73 18.57 -2.89
CA LYS A 245 -13.40 17.13 -3.07
C LYS A 245 -12.59 16.85 -4.33
N SER A 246 -12.79 17.68 -5.38
CA SER A 246 -11.95 17.65 -6.59
C SER A 246 -10.51 18.06 -6.33
N ALA A 247 -10.25 19.03 -5.46
CA ALA A 247 -8.91 19.43 -5.05
C ALA A 247 -8.24 18.34 -4.19
N VAL A 248 -9.01 17.68 -3.31
CA VAL A 248 -8.55 16.49 -2.57
C VAL A 248 -8.04 15.43 -3.55
N GLY A 249 -8.85 15.07 -4.56
CA GLY A 249 -8.47 14.10 -5.57
C GLY A 249 -7.23 14.49 -6.38
N ALA A 250 -7.12 15.77 -6.75
CA ALA A 250 -5.96 16.29 -7.47
C ALA A 250 -4.66 16.22 -6.64
N LEU A 251 -4.70 16.60 -5.35
CA LEU A 251 -3.54 16.51 -4.47
C LEU A 251 -3.09 15.04 -4.23
N TRP A 252 -4.01 14.11 -4.10
CA TRP A 252 -3.69 12.69 -4.06
C TRP A 252 -3.07 12.20 -5.38
N ALA A 253 -3.60 12.65 -6.53
CA ALA A 253 -3.07 12.31 -7.85
C ALA A 253 -1.63 12.78 -8.02
N VAL A 254 -1.28 14.00 -7.57
CA VAL A 254 0.10 14.52 -7.61
C VAL A 254 1.06 13.56 -6.91
N SER A 255 0.72 13.06 -5.72
CA SER A 255 1.56 12.10 -4.99
C SER A 255 1.84 10.83 -5.79
N VAL A 256 0.82 10.26 -6.43
CA VAL A 256 0.97 9.00 -7.18
C VAL A 256 1.68 9.23 -8.52
N VAL A 257 1.45 10.37 -9.17
CA VAL A 257 2.16 10.71 -10.42
C VAL A 257 3.67 10.83 -10.17
N VAL A 258 4.10 11.53 -9.11
CA VAL A 258 5.54 11.64 -8.81
C VAL A 258 6.15 10.30 -8.38
N GLU A 259 5.37 9.44 -7.74
CA GLU A 259 5.77 8.06 -7.44
C GLU A 259 6.02 7.26 -8.72
N ILE A 260 5.12 7.33 -9.71
CA ILE A 260 5.29 6.68 -11.03
C ILE A 260 6.57 7.17 -11.71
N VAL A 261 6.80 8.49 -11.71
CA VAL A 261 8.01 9.08 -12.29
C VAL A 261 9.26 8.56 -11.58
N PHE A 262 9.25 8.53 -10.24
CA PHE A 262 10.37 7.99 -9.47
C PHE A 262 10.66 6.53 -9.83
N PHE A 263 9.65 5.66 -9.85
CA PHE A 263 9.84 4.25 -10.19
C PHE A 263 10.35 4.03 -11.62
N TRP A 264 10.04 4.93 -12.53
CA TRP A 264 10.60 4.89 -13.90
C TRP A 264 12.11 5.12 -13.93
N PHE A 265 12.60 6.03 -13.08
CA PHE A 265 14.01 6.43 -13.05
C PHE A 265 14.82 5.79 -11.90
N GLN A 266 14.22 5.03 -11.01
CA GLN A 266 14.85 4.52 -9.78
C GLN A 266 16.11 3.70 -10.02
N GLY A 267 16.21 2.95 -11.13
CA GLY A 267 17.36 2.11 -11.44
C GLY A 267 18.68 2.89 -11.54
N HIS A 268 18.62 4.16 -11.96
CA HIS A 268 19.78 5.05 -12.01
C HIS A 268 20.13 5.67 -10.65
N ALA A 269 19.12 5.88 -9.80
CA ALA A 269 19.27 6.58 -8.54
C ALA A 269 19.66 5.63 -7.39
N LEU A 270 18.95 4.52 -7.23
CA LEU A 270 19.10 3.62 -6.08
C LEU A 270 20.47 2.91 -6.03
N GLY A 271 21.07 2.65 -7.18
CA GLY A 271 22.42 2.02 -7.24
C GLY A 271 23.57 2.93 -6.80
N ARG A 272 23.35 4.24 -6.68
CA ARG A 272 24.42 5.21 -6.36
C ARG A 272 24.73 5.32 -4.88
N PHE A 273 23.79 4.99 -4.02
CA PHE A 273 23.93 5.17 -2.58
C PHE A 273 23.48 3.92 -1.82
N ASP A 274 24.02 3.77 -0.61
CA ASP A 274 23.62 2.71 0.30
C ASP A 274 22.10 2.80 0.63
N PRO A 275 21.35 1.68 0.67
CA PRO A 275 19.93 1.70 0.95
C PRO A 275 19.54 2.33 2.30
N HIS A 276 20.39 2.26 3.33
CA HIS A 276 20.12 2.93 4.61
C HIS A 276 20.13 4.45 4.48
N ARG A 277 21.00 5.01 3.61
CA ARG A 277 20.99 6.46 3.32
C ARG A 277 19.69 6.87 2.65
N TRP A 278 19.17 6.05 1.74
CA TRP A 278 17.86 6.28 1.15
C TRP A 278 16.74 6.27 2.20
N LEU A 279 16.77 5.35 3.17
CA LEU A 279 15.80 5.35 4.28
C LEU A 279 15.93 6.61 5.15
N CYS A 280 17.14 7.07 5.43
CA CYS A 280 17.38 8.30 6.17
C CYS A 280 16.79 9.51 5.43
N TRP A 281 17.11 9.69 4.16
CA TRP A 281 16.56 10.79 3.35
C TRP A 281 15.05 10.71 3.21
N ALA A 282 14.50 9.51 3.09
CA ALA A 282 13.05 9.30 3.04
C ALA A 282 12.36 9.69 4.35
N GLY A 283 12.95 9.37 5.50
CA GLY A 283 12.47 9.81 6.81
C GLY A 283 12.51 11.33 6.98
N LEU A 284 13.60 11.97 6.54
CA LEU A 284 13.74 13.45 6.56
C LEU A 284 12.72 14.10 5.59
N ALA A 285 12.54 13.52 4.40
CA ALA A 285 11.54 14.00 3.46
C ALA A 285 10.11 13.83 3.99
N ALA A 286 9.82 12.73 4.70
CA ALA A 286 8.54 12.53 5.38
C ALA A 286 8.33 13.58 6.47
N ALA A 287 9.34 13.85 7.28
CA ALA A 287 9.29 14.88 8.31
C ALA A 287 8.98 16.27 7.72
N LEU A 288 9.74 16.68 6.72
CA LEU A 288 9.53 17.94 6.02
C LEU A 288 8.12 18.01 5.38
N ARG A 289 7.73 16.95 4.68
CA ARG A 289 6.43 16.84 4.02
C ARG A 289 5.27 17.04 4.98
N PHE A 290 5.29 16.36 6.13
CA PHE A 290 4.20 16.43 7.09
C PHE A 290 4.22 17.74 7.88
N ALA A 291 5.39 18.34 8.15
CA ALA A 291 5.50 19.70 8.68
C ALA A 291 4.91 20.72 7.70
N MET A 292 5.22 20.61 6.40
CA MET A 292 4.62 21.47 5.35
C MET A 292 3.11 21.29 5.28
N THR A 293 2.61 20.06 5.41
CA THR A 293 1.17 19.78 5.41
C THR A 293 0.48 20.39 6.63
N ALA A 294 1.08 20.27 7.81
CA ALA A 294 0.57 20.91 9.04
C ALA A 294 0.53 22.44 8.92
N GLY A 295 1.65 23.04 8.49
CA GLY A 295 1.81 24.50 8.39
C GLY A 295 1.22 25.15 7.13
N ALA A 296 0.52 24.41 6.28
CA ALA A 296 0.06 24.94 4.99
C ALA A 296 -1.04 26.01 5.11
N GLU A 297 -1.84 26.04 6.17
CA GLU A 297 -2.83 27.07 6.53
C GLU A 297 -3.50 27.79 5.34
N GLY A 298 -3.99 27.02 4.35
CA GLY A 298 -4.61 27.56 3.13
C GLY A 298 -3.64 27.82 1.96
N HIS A 299 -2.33 27.68 2.13
CA HIS A 299 -1.35 27.82 1.05
C HIS A 299 -1.28 26.54 0.19
N THR A 300 -2.12 26.46 -0.85
CA THR A 300 -2.20 25.31 -1.77
C THR A 300 -0.85 24.95 -2.40
N ALA A 301 -0.01 25.95 -2.72
CA ALA A 301 1.33 25.72 -3.28
C ALA A 301 2.21 24.88 -2.32
N LEU A 302 2.11 25.13 -1.00
CA LEU A 302 2.85 24.37 0.00
C LEU A 302 2.33 22.91 0.11
N LEU A 303 1.02 22.70 -0.04
CA LEU A 303 0.44 21.36 -0.11
C LEU A 303 0.92 20.61 -1.36
N ILE A 304 0.96 21.28 -2.53
CA ILE A 304 1.49 20.66 -3.76
C ILE A 304 2.96 20.28 -3.57
N ALA A 305 3.79 21.17 -3.04
CA ALA A 305 5.20 20.90 -2.76
C ALA A 305 5.37 19.72 -1.77
N ALA A 306 4.51 19.65 -0.73
CA ALA A 306 4.46 18.50 0.17
C ALA A 306 4.11 17.20 -0.57
N GLN A 307 3.19 17.22 -1.55
CA GLN A 307 2.86 16.03 -2.33
C GLN A 307 4.00 15.60 -3.28
N LEU A 308 4.81 16.53 -3.80
CA LEU A 308 5.99 16.20 -4.61
C LEU A 308 7.05 15.42 -3.81
N LEU A 309 7.17 15.69 -2.51
CA LEU A 309 8.07 14.92 -1.62
C LEU A 309 7.66 13.45 -1.43
N HIS A 310 6.47 13.04 -1.92
CA HIS A 310 6.00 11.64 -1.84
C HIS A 310 6.95 10.68 -2.55
N ALA A 311 7.51 11.08 -3.68
CA ALA A 311 8.48 10.27 -4.42
C ALA A 311 9.66 9.84 -3.53
N LEU A 312 10.17 10.76 -2.70
CA LEU A 312 11.30 10.47 -1.80
C LEU A 312 10.82 9.80 -0.50
N SER A 313 9.79 10.35 0.13
CA SER A 313 9.31 9.87 1.43
C SER A 313 8.68 8.48 1.36
N PHE A 314 8.06 8.09 0.24
CA PHE A 314 7.38 6.81 0.07
C PHE A 314 8.06 5.91 -0.98
N ALA A 315 8.21 6.35 -2.25
CA ALA A 315 8.67 5.46 -3.30
C ALA A 315 10.13 5.04 -3.10
N ALA A 316 11.03 5.99 -2.78
CA ALA A 316 12.42 5.68 -2.47
C ALA A 316 12.55 4.84 -1.18
N HIS A 317 11.76 5.17 -0.14
CA HIS A 317 11.68 4.39 1.09
C HIS A 317 11.29 2.93 0.80
N HIS A 318 10.20 2.71 0.05
CA HIS A 318 9.74 1.38 -0.29
C HIS A 318 10.79 0.58 -1.09
N ALA A 319 11.36 1.19 -2.11
CA ALA A 319 12.38 0.55 -2.95
C ALA A 319 13.64 0.16 -2.14
N ALA A 320 14.16 1.07 -1.30
CA ALA A 320 15.29 0.79 -0.42
C ALA A 320 14.97 -0.29 0.61
N SER A 321 13.76 -0.28 1.17
CA SER A 321 13.30 -1.29 2.12
C SER A 321 13.27 -2.69 1.48
N ILE A 322 12.78 -2.83 0.25
CA ILE A 322 12.75 -4.12 -0.46
C ILE A 322 14.18 -4.64 -0.71
N VAL A 323 15.12 -3.76 -1.03
CA VAL A 323 16.54 -4.14 -1.16
C VAL A 323 17.09 -4.68 0.16
N LEU A 324 16.85 -3.98 1.28
CA LEU A 324 17.33 -4.41 2.61
C LEU A 324 16.65 -5.70 3.08
N VAL A 325 15.34 -5.85 2.88
CA VAL A 325 14.64 -7.12 3.16
C VAL A 325 15.29 -8.27 2.38
N SER A 326 15.62 -8.05 1.09
CA SER A 326 16.25 -9.08 0.27
C SER A 326 17.68 -9.41 0.72
N ARG A 327 18.43 -8.44 1.29
CA ARG A 327 19.78 -8.64 1.87
C ARG A 327 19.72 -9.39 3.20
N HIS A 328 18.83 -8.97 4.10
CA HIS A 328 18.74 -9.55 5.44
C HIS A 328 18.09 -10.95 5.44
N PHE A 329 17.21 -11.24 4.47
CA PHE A 329 16.46 -12.48 4.34
C PHE A 329 16.70 -13.14 2.96
N PRO A 330 17.92 -13.65 2.69
CA PRO A 330 18.23 -14.26 1.39
C PRO A 330 17.62 -15.66 1.24
N GLY A 331 17.52 -16.15 0.01
CA GLY A 331 17.12 -17.51 -0.34
C GLY A 331 15.74 -17.89 0.18
N ALA A 332 15.64 -18.99 0.90
CA ALA A 332 14.38 -19.52 1.46
C ALA A 332 13.71 -18.61 2.52
N LEU A 333 14.44 -17.66 3.11
CA LEU A 333 13.90 -16.69 4.06
C LEU A 333 13.20 -15.49 3.38
N ARG A 334 13.37 -15.28 2.08
CA ARG A 334 12.93 -14.07 1.37
C ARG A 334 11.42 -13.83 1.50
N THR A 335 10.61 -14.83 1.26
CA THR A 335 9.13 -14.72 1.36
C THR A 335 8.70 -14.38 2.78
N ARG A 336 9.33 -15.01 3.78
CA ARG A 336 9.05 -14.72 5.20
C ARG A 336 9.51 -13.33 5.60
N GLY A 337 10.66 -12.86 5.12
CA GLY A 337 11.16 -11.50 5.32
C GLY A 337 10.20 -10.47 4.73
N GLN A 338 9.65 -10.71 3.55
CA GLN A 338 8.62 -9.85 2.94
C GLN A 338 7.30 -9.86 3.72
N ALA A 339 6.87 -11.03 4.22
CA ALA A 339 5.69 -11.11 5.07
C ALA A 339 5.88 -10.33 6.38
N LEU A 340 7.04 -10.46 7.01
CA LEU A 340 7.39 -9.71 8.21
C LEU A 340 7.46 -8.20 7.94
N TYR A 341 8.01 -7.78 6.80
CA TYR A 341 8.01 -6.40 6.35
C TYR A 341 6.59 -5.85 6.17
N SER A 342 5.66 -6.65 5.64
CA SER A 342 4.25 -6.27 5.55
C SER A 342 3.61 -6.08 6.92
N VAL A 343 3.89 -6.99 7.88
CA VAL A 343 3.31 -6.94 9.23
C VAL A 343 3.92 -5.82 10.06
N LEU A 344 5.25 -5.84 10.25
CA LEU A 344 5.94 -4.88 11.13
C LEU A 344 6.12 -3.50 10.48
N GLY A 345 6.27 -3.46 9.15
CA GLY A 345 6.46 -2.23 8.42
C GLY A 345 5.16 -1.49 8.09
N TYR A 346 4.06 -2.20 7.85
CA TYR A 346 2.80 -1.57 7.42
C TYR A 346 1.61 -1.90 8.32
N GLY A 347 1.44 -3.16 8.71
CA GLY A 347 0.29 -3.60 9.49
C GLY A 347 0.25 -2.95 10.86
N VAL A 348 1.25 -3.22 11.69
CA VAL A 348 1.32 -2.69 13.06
C VAL A 348 1.36 -1.16 13.10
N PRO A 349 2.25 -0.46 12.32
CA PRO A 349 2.25 1.00 12.32
C PRO A 349 0.95 1.61 11.81
N GLY A 350 0.30 0.97 10.83
CA GLY A 350 -0.97 1.45 10.30
C GLY A 350 -2.11 1.36 11.31
N VAL A 351 -2.16 0.27 12.12
CA VAL A 351 -3.13 0.14 13.22
C VAL A 351 -2.86 1.19 14.28
N LEU A 352 -1.62 1.29 14.75
CA LEU A 352 -1.24 2.26 15.77
C LEU A 352 -1.47 3.71 15.30
N GLY A 353 -1.12 4.02 14.06
CA GLY A 353 -1.29 5.34 13.47
C GLY A 353 -2.76 5.73 13.27
N GLY A 354 -3.62 4.77 12.90
CA GLY A 354 -5.05 5.02 12.80
C GLY A 354 -5.68 5.30 14.17
N LEU A 355 -5.40 4.46 15.16
CA LEU A 355 -5.94 4.61 16.51
C LEU A 355 -5.37 5.84 17.24
N ALA A 356 -4.05 5.96 17.30
CA ALA A 356 -3.41 7.09 17.97
C ALA A 356 -3.66 8.41 17.23
N GLY A 357 -3.60 8.39 15.90
CA GLY A 357 -3.91 9.57 15.08
C GLY A 357 -5.35 10.02 15.24
N GLY A 358 -6.31 9.08 15.31
CA GLY A 358 -7.72 9.36 15.59
C GLY A 358 -7.92 10.00 16.96
N TRP A 359 -7.27 9.47 17.99
CA TRP A 359 -7.29 10.05 19.34
C TRP A 359 -6.68 11.46 19.37
N ILE A 360 -5.53 11.65 18.71
CA ILE A 360 -4.88 12.97 18.62
C ILE A 360 -5.79 13.95 17.86
N ALA A 361 -6.39 13.54 16.75
CA ALA A 361 -7.29 14.38 15.98
C ALA A 361 -8.52 14.82 16.79
N GLU A 362 -9.09 13.91 17.58
CA GLU A 362 -10.24 14.17 18.43
C GLU A 362 -9.96 15.21 19.53
N HIS A 363 -8.79 15.10 20.20
CA HIS A 363 -8.47 15.91 21.38
C HIS A 363 -7.59 17.13 21.07
N HIS A 364 -6.80 17.10 20.00
CA HIS A 364 -5.79 18.12 19.68
C HIS A 364 -5.89 18.66 18.25
N GLY A 365 -6.88 18.19 17.47
CA GLY A 365 -7.13 18.63 16.09
C GLY A 365 -6.28 17.91 15.04
N LEU A 366 -6.76 17.96 13.79
CA LEU A 366 -6.16 17.26 12.65
C LEU A 366 -4.74 17.75 12.33
N THR A 367 -4.47 19.05 12.50
CA THR A 367 -3.14 19.65 12.26
C THR A 367 -2.06 19.01 13.15
N THR A 368 -2.39 18.72 14.42
CA THR A 368 -1.46 18.09 15.38
C THR A 368 -1.05 16.68 14.93
N VAL A 369 -1.94 15.93 14.27
CA VAL A 369 -1.61 14.61 13.71
C VAL A 369 -0.44 14.71 12.72
N PHE A 370 -0.41 15.75 11.89
CA PHE A 370 0.66 15.95 10.91
C PHE A 370 1.98 16.43 11.54
N TRP A 371 1.92 17.20 12.63
CA TRP A 371 3.13 17.52 13.42
C TRP A 371 3.72 16.29 14.08
N VAL A 372 2.89 15.41 14.67
CA VAL A 372 3.33 14.13 15.23
C VAL A 372 3.90 13.22 14.13
N ALA A 373 3.29 13.19 12.95
CA ALA A 373 3.80 12.47 11.80
C ALA A 373 5.17 13.00 11.35
N SER A 374 5.39 14.32 11.41
CA SER A 374 6.71 14.92 11.14
C SER A 374 7.77 14.40 12.12
N VAL A 375 7.46 14.38 13.41
CA VAL A 375 8.37 13.84 14.45
C VAL A 375 8.64 12.34 14.22
N ALA A 376 7.62 11.56 13.87
CA ALA A 376 7.80 10.15 13.53
C ALA A 376 8.72 9.95 12.32
N GLY A 377 8.64 10.83 11.30
CA GLY A 377 9.57 10.85 10.17
C GLY A 377 11.02 11.07 10.59
N LEU A 378 11.27 12.03 11.50
CA LEU A 378 12.62 12.25 12.09
C LEU A 378 13.12 11.01 12.84
N GLY A 379 12.25 10.40 13.64
CA GLY A 379 12.54 9.13 14.32
C GLY A 379 12.91 8.00 13.34
N GLY A 380 12.19 7.92 12.21
CA GLY A 380 12.49 6.97 11.13
C GLY A 380 13.87 7.19 10.51
N ALA A 381 14.24 8.46 10.27
CA ALA A 381 15.57 8.82 9.76
C ALA A 381 16.68 8.47 10.76
N ALA A 382 16.48 8.79 12.04
CA ALA A 382 17.45 8.46 13.11
C ALA A 382 17.66 6.95 13.25
N ALA A 383 16.55 6.17 13.19
CA ALA A 383 16.60 4.71 13.24
C ALA A 383 17.34 4.13 12.01
N ALA A 384 17.16 4.71 10.80
CA ALA A 384 17.91 4.31 9.61
C ALA A 384 19.41 4.51 9.76
N LEU A 385 19.85 5.63 10.33
CA LEU A 385 21.25 5.90 10.64
C LEU A 385 21.81 4.89 11.65
N GLN A 386 21.03 4.55 12.67
CA GLN A 386 21.46 3.57 13.66
C GLN A 386 21.56 2.16 13.06
N ALA A 387 20.62 1.77 12.17
CA ALA A 387 20.70 0.53 11.41
C ALA A 387 22.01 0.45 10.60
N GLN A 388 22.34 1.54 9.87
CA GLN A 388 23.55 1.64 9.07
C GLN A 388 24.82 1.49 9.93
N ARG A 389 24.90 2.19 11.07
CA ARG A 389 26.05 2.10 12.00
C ARG A 389 26.28 0.66 12.48
N ASN A 390 25.20 -0.04 12.87
CA ASN A 390 25.28 -1.41 13.35
C ASN A 390 25.72 -2.39 12.25
N GLU A 391 25.37 -2.14 10.98
CA GLU A 391 25.80 -2.98 9.86
C GLU A 391 27.31 -2.80 9.58
N PHE A 392 27.82 -1.59 9.65
CA PHE A 392 29.26 -1.29 9.49
C PHE A 392 30.13 -1.88 10.62
N CYS A 393 29.66 -1.89 11.86
CA CYS A 393 30.41 -2.50 12.97
C CYS A 393 30.62 -4.00 12.75
N VAL A 394 29.54 -4.73 12.36
CA VAL A 394 29.62 -6.17 12.10
C VAL A 394 30.56 -6.50 10.94
N SER A 395 30.60 -5.67 9.88
CA SER A 395 31.50 -5.91 8.74
C SER A 395 32.97 -5.70 9.08
N ARG A 396 33.31 -4.80 10.02
CA ARG A 396 34.67 -4.57 10.48
C ARG A 396 35.17 -5.71 11.38
N ASP A 397 34.32 -6.21 12.27
CA ASP A 397 34.65 -7.34 13.16
C ASP A 397 34.83 -8.66 12.39
N ALA A 398 34.18 -8.81 11.24
CA ALA A 398 34.34 -9.98 10.37
C ALA A 398 35.57 -9.90 9.45
N SER A 399 36.21 -8.73 9.32
CA SER A 399 37.43 -8.49 8.52
C SER A 399 38.70 -8.34 9.34
N ALA A 400 38.58 -8.29 10.67
CA ALA A 400 39.68 -8.34 11.64
C ALA A 400 39.89 -9.76 12.20
#